data_43ae18a01bec9ee359c0d90956e6e62c
#
_entry.id   43ae18a01bec9ee359c0d90956e6e62c
#
_cell.length_a   1.000
_cell.length_b   1.000
_cell.length_c   1.000
_cell.angle_alpha   90.00
_cell.angle_beta   90.00
_cell.angle_gamma   90.00
#
_symmetry.space_group_name_H-M   'P 1'
#
loop_
_entity.id
_entity.type
_entity.pdbx_description
1 polymer ?
#
loop_
_entity_poly.entity_id
_entity_poly.type
_entity_poly.pdbx_seq_one_letter_code
_entity_poly.pdbx_strand_id
1 'polypeptide(L)'
;MTRGASDPSSVETPELAVVRHTSERPDFLAIGHITRDLLPDGSWRLGGAVTYAALTAARLGLRPAIVTSAPPDVLAAVDAVLPDIPLSVVPSDEATTFENIYTAQGRQQFLHGRAAPLTLSSIPEAWRDAPIVLLGPVAQEIDASVVGGFPDSLVAATPQGWLRQWDADGVVTPSPLTSAEMLLPHLRALILSPEDIGASADTVIGEWARVVPLIAVTCSRDGAYVWENGARSDLYAGYPAHEVDPTGAGDVFAAAFLCELHATGDAARAIDFANQVAACSVEGIGGEGIPTREMVAARWGVAD
;
A
#
# COMPACT_ATOMS: atom_id res chain seq x y z
N MET A 1 -33.11 8.73 48.36
CA MET A 1 -32.97 7.80 47.22
C MET A 1 -32.55 8.61 46.02
N THR A 2 -31.24 8.81 45.85
CA THR A 2 -30.65 9.55 44.71
C THR A 2 -30.14 8.53 43.71
N ARG A 3 -30.74 8.51 42.52
CA ARG A 3 -30.26 7.70 41.38
C ARG A 3 -29.01 8.35 40.81
N GLY A 4 -27.89 7.63 40.84
CA GLY A 4 -26.69 8.02 40.17
C GLY A 4 -26.88 7.98 38.64
N ALA A 5 -26.55 9.06 37.98
CA ALA A 5 -26.44 9.12 36.52
C ALA A 5 -25.15 8.41 36.10
N SER A 6 -25.26 7.39 35.28
CA SER A 6 -24.13 6.76 34.59
C SER A 6 -23.62 7.72 33.51
N ASP A 7 -22.32 8.04 33.57
CA ASP A 7 -21.59 8.82 32.60
C ASP A 7 -21.42 8.00 31.29
N PRO A 8 -21.84 8.49 30.09
CA PRO A 8 -21.75 7.77 28.83
C PRO A 8 -20.45 8.04 28.03
N SER A 9 -19.37 8.47 28.66
CA SER A 9 -18.17 8.92 27.92
C SER A 9 -16.94 8.01 28.01
N SER A 10 -17.08 6.73 28.35
CA SER A 10 -15.98 5.77 28.16
C SER A 10 -16.11 5.11 26.77
N VAL A 11 -15.55 5.75 25.75
CA VAL A 11 -15.19 5.06 24.51
C VAL A 11 -14.05 4.11 24.88
N GLU A 12 -14.37 2.82 25.03
CA GLU A 12 -13.34 1.79 25.16
C GLU A 12 -12.47 1.82 23.90
N THR A 13 -11.23 2.22 24.08
CA THR A 13 -10.20 2.09 23.04
C THR A 13 -10.03 0.59 22.82
N PRO A 14 -10.20 0.05 21.59
CA PRO A 14 -10.02 -1.37 21.34
C PRO A 14 -8.60 -1.77 21.76
N GLU A 15 -8.51 -2.78 22.61
CA GLU A 15 -7.23 -3.33 23.06
C GLU A 15 -6.51 -3.87 21.83
N LEU A 16 -5.37 -3.27 21.47
CA LEU A 16 -4.54 -3.72 20.34
C LEU A 16 -4.05 -5.13 20.63
N ALA A 17 -4.52 -6.10 19.86
CA ALA A 17 -3.98 -7.46 19.94
C ALA A 17 -2.60 -7.49 19.29
N VAL A 18 -1.58 -7.51 20.13
CA VAL A 18 -0.17 -7.50 19.72
C VAL A 18 0.26 -8.87 19.25
N VAL A 19 0.51 -9.02 17.97
CA VAL A 19 1.01 -10.29 17.39
C VAL A 19 2.54 -10.35 17.40
N ARG A 20 3.23 -9.26 17.07
CA ARG A 20 4.70 -9.11 17.17
C ARG A 20 5.03 -7.64 17.36
N HIS A 21 5.40 -7.23 18.55
CA HIS A 21 5.84 -5.87 18.82
C HIS A 21 7.36 -5.79 18.87
N THR A 22 7.87 -4.78 18.20
CA THR A 22 9.13 -4.18 18.60
C THR A 22 8.84 -2.77 19.11
N SER A 23 9.52 -2.36 20.20
CA SER A 23 9.54 -0.96 20.63
C SER A 23 10.44 -0.11 19.74
N GLU A 24 11.15 -0.74 18.79
CA GLU A 24 12.03 -0.04 17.87
C GLU A 24 11.24 0.65 16.77
N ARG A 25 11.67 1.84 16.43
CA ARG A 25 11.16 2.61 15.30
C ARG A 25 11.48 1.88 13.99
N PRO A 26 10.48 1.58 13.13
CA PRO A 26 10.76 1.04 11.80
C PRO A 26 11.38 2.11 10.89
N ASP A 27 12.08 1.66 9.85
CA ASP A 27 12.57 2.53 8.78
C ASP A 27 11.48 2.75 7.71
N PHE A 28 10.57 1.79 7.58
CA PHE A 28 9.44 1.81 6.64
C PHE A 28 8.17 1.32 7.35
N LEU A 29 7.15 2.16 7.43
CA LEU A 29 5.86 1.83 8.03
C LEU A 29 4.80 1.69 6.93
N ALA A 30 4.24 0.51 6.76
CA ALA A 30 3.11 0.26 5.88
C ALA A 30 1.80 0.20 6.67
N ILE A 31 0.79 0.96 6.24
CA ILE A 31 -0.52 1.04 6.91
C ILE A 31 -1.61 0.66 5.91
N GLY A 32 -2.40 -0.37 6.22
CA GLY A 32 -3.49 -0.88 5.39
C GLY A 32 -3.81 -2.32 5.73
N HIS A 33 -4.84 -2.89 5.09
CA HIS A 33 -5.20 -4.27 5.36
C HIS A 33 -4.29 -5.28 4.64
N ILE A 34 -3.85 -6.29 5.37
CA ILE A 34 -3.45 -7.58 4.80
C ILE A 34 -4.73 -8.25 4.34
N THR A 35 -4.80 -8.68 3.08
CA THR A 35 -6.02 -9.23 2.48
C THR A 35 -5.95 -10.74 2.33
N ARG A 36 -7.14 -11.32 2.20
CA ARG A 36 -7.36 -12.68 1.71
C ARG A 36 -7.79 -12.58 0.26
N ASP A 37 -6.96 -13.08 -0.66
CA ASP A 37 -7.28 -13.10 -2.08
C ASP A 37 -7.72 -14.52 -2.47
N LEU A 38 -9.00 -14.68 -2.81
CA LEU A 38 -9.58 -15.96 -3.20
C LEU A 38 -9.04 -16.40 -4.56
N LEU A 39 -8.72 -17.68 -4.67
CA LEU A 39 -8.24 -18.32 -5.88
C LEU A 39 -9.35 -19.16 -6.54
N PRO A 40 -9.26 -19.44 -7.86
CA PRO A 40 -10.30 -20.19 -8.58
C PRO A 40 -10.55 -21.62 -8.08
N ASP A 41 -9.60 -22.21 -7.37
CA ASP A 41 -9.71 -23.55 -6.77
C ASP A 41 -10.38 -23.55 -5.38
N GLY A 42 -10.80 -22.38 -4.90
CA GLY A 42 -11.41 -22.19 -3.58
C GLY A 42 -10.40 -22.03 -2.43
N SER A 43 -9.11 -22.11 -2.71
CA SER A 43 -8.07 -21.71 -1.76
C SER A 43 -7.91 -20.19 -1.72
N TRP A 44 -7.00 -19.68 -0.89
CA TRP A 44 -6.71 -18.26 -0.83
C TRP A 44 -5.22 -18.03 -0.53
N ARG A 45 -4.75 -16.84 -0.87
CA ARG A 45 -3.41 -16.37 -0.53
C ARG A 45 -3.46 -15.02 0.17
N LEU A 46 -2.38 -14.68 0.87
CA LEU A 46 -2.22 -13.34 1.42
C LEU A 46 -1.97 -12.33 0.30
N GLY A 47 -2.63 -11.19 0.42
CA GLY A 47 -2.49 -10.06 -0.48
C GLY A 47 -2.49 -8.74 0.30
N GLY A 48 -2.87 -7.66 -0.39
CA GLY A 48 -2.89 -6.31 0.14
C GLY A 48 -1.59 -5.55 -0.10
N ALA A 49 -1.73 -4.26 -0.36
CA ALA A 49 -0.61 -3.37 -0.69
C ALA A 49 0.51 -3.40 0.35
N VAL A 50 0.14 -3.44 1.64
CA VAL A 50 1.10 -3.47 2.76
C VAL A 50 1.94 -4.75 2.81
N THR A 51 1.41 -5.88 2.35
CA THR A 51 2.13 -7.16 2.29
C THR A 51 3.31 -7.07 1.34
N TYR A 52 3.05 -6.67 0.10
CA TYR A 52 4.08 -6.55 -0.94
C TYR A 52 5.06 -5.41 -0.63
N ALA A 53 4.55 -4.28 -0.13
CA ALA A 53 5.39 -3.15 0.23
C ALA A 53 6.37 -3.47 1.37
N ALA A 54 5.91 -4.14 2.43
CA ALA A 54 6.79 -4.51 3.54
C ALA A 54 7.84 -5.56 3.13
N LEU A 55 7.45 -6.57 2.33
CA LEU A 55 8.39 -7.53 1.75
C LEU A 55 9.45 -6.83 0.92
N THR A 56 9.04 -5.88 0.07
CA THR A 56 9.97 -5.12 -0.76
C THR A 56 10.94 -4.30 0.08
N ALA A 57 10.44 -3.56 1.08
CA ALA A 57 11.29 -2.77 1.97
C ALA A 57 12.31 -3.66 2.70
N ALA A 58 11.90 -4.85 3.19
CA ALA A 58 12.80 -5.81 3.82
C ALA A 58 13.86 -6.33 2.85
N ARG A 59 13.48 -6.72 1.63
CA ARG A 59 14.40 -7.18 0.58
C ARG A 59 15.40 -6.09 0.16
N LEU A 60 15.00 -4.83 0.24
CA LEU A 60 15.86 -3.68 -0.05
C LEU A 60 16.69 -3.22 1.16
N GLY A 61 16.66 -3.96 2.28
CA GLY A 61 17.55 -3.76 3.44
C GLY A 61 17.02 -2.79 4.50
N LEU A 62 15.74 -2.37 4.43
CA LEU A 62 15.10 -1.57 5.47
C LEU A 62 14.44 -2.48 6.52
N ARG A 63 14.13 -1.92 7.69
CA ARG A 63 13.35 -2.57 8.75
C ARG A 63 11.88 -2.13 8.62
N PRO A 64 11.01 -2.90 7.94
CA PRO A 64 9.60 -2.56 7.82
C PRO A 64 8.83 -2.92 9.08
N ALA A 65 7.65 -2.26 9.24
CA ALA A 65 6.58 -2.69 10.13
C ALA A 65 5.23 -2.46 9.45
N ILE A 66 4.21 -3.19 9.87
CA ILE A 66 2.86 -3.09 9.31
C ILE A 66 1.85 -2.76 10.39
N VAL A 67 0.96 -1.80 10.10
CA VAL A 67 -0.30 -1.59 10.85
C VAL A 67 -1.44 -2.10 9.99
N THR A 68 -2.20 -3.05 10.53
CA THR A 68 -3.27 -3.73 9.78
C THR A 68 -4.45 -4.11 10.68
N SER A 69 -5.49 -4.65 10.07
CA SER A 69 -6.58 -5.32 10.76
C SER A 69 -6.87 -6.65 10.07
N ALA A 70 -6.96 -7.72 10.82
CA ALA A 70 -7.23 -9.06 10.29
C ALA A 70 -7.73 -10.01 11.39
N PRO A 71 -8.50 -11.07 11.05
CA PRO A 71 -8.88 -12.15 11.96
C PRO A 71 -7.72 -13.12 12.21
N PRO A 72 -7.83 -13.96 13.27
CA PRO A 72 -6.75 -14.86 13.69
C PRO A 72 -6.27 -15.85 12.62
N ASP A 73 -7.13 -16.32 11.74
CA ASP A 73 -6.76 -17.28 10.69
C ASP A 73 -5.88 -16.64 9.60
N VAL A 74 -6.12 -15.37 9.26
CA VAL A 74 -5.25 -14.60 8.35
C VAL A 74 -3.90 -14.36 9.03
N LEU A 75 -3.91 -13.98 10.32
CA LEU A 75 -2.69 -13.73 11.09
C LEU A 75 -1.82 -14.98 11.21
N ALA A 76 -2.42 -16.18 11.34
CA ALA A 76 -1.70 -17.44 11.36
C ALA A 76 -0.94 -17.72 10.04
N ALA A 77 -1.46 -17.24 8.89
CA ALA A 77 -0.79 -17.38 7.60
C ALA A 77 0.32 -16.35 7.36
N VAL A 78 0.28 -15.23 8.09
CA VAL A 78 1.27 -14.13 7.94
C VAL A 78 2.69 -14.60 8.24
N ASP A 79 2.88 -15.50 9.20
CA ASP A 79 4.21 -15.99 9.60
C ASP A 79 4.98 -16.67 8.47
N ALA A 80 4.27 -17.29 7.54
CA ALA A 80 4.89 -17.94 6.39
C ALA A 80 5.34 -16.97 5.31
N VAL A 81 4.66 -15.82 5.18
CA VAL A 81 4.90 -14.83 4.10
C VAL A 81 5.74 -13.64 4.59
N LEU A 82 5.53 -13.23 5.84
CA LEU A 82 6.16 -12.06 6.47
C LEU A 82 6.92 -12.47 7.74
N PRO A 83 7.90 -13.41 7.64
CA PRO A 83 8.69 -13.79 8.81
C PRO A 83 9.40 -12.57 9.38
N ASP A 84 9.37 -12.42 10.70
CA ASP A 84 10.11 -11.38 11.43
C ASP A 84 9.67 -9.91 11.19
N ILE A 85 8.65 -9.65 10.37
CA ILE A 85 8.14 -8.28 10.19
C ILE A 85 7.18 -7.95 11.36
N PRO A 86 7.44 -6.87 12.13
CA PRO A 86 6.58 -6.43 13.21
C PRO A 86 5.19 -6.01 12.72
N LEU A 87 4.16 -6.41 13.47
CA LEU A 87 2.76 -6.11 13.17
C LEU A 87 2.11 -5.43 14.37
N SER A 88 1.38 -4.33 14.11
CA SER A 88 0.35 -3.78 14.98
C SER A 88 -1.02 -4.12 14.40
N VAL A 89 -1.83 -4.88 15.12
CA VAL A 89 -3.07 -5.43 14.59
C VAL A 89 -4.26 -4.89 15.35
N VAL A 90 -5.21 -4.33 14.63
CA VAL A 90 -6.57 -4.07 15.13
C VAL A 90 -7.38 -5.37 15.00
N PRO A 91 -7.94 -5.91 16.09
CA PRO A 91 -8.74 -7.12 16.01
C PRO A 91 -9.95 -6.95 15.09
N SER A 92 -10.25 -7.98 14.31
CA SER A 92 -11.44 -8.04 13.46
C SER A 92 -11.96 -9.47 13.37
N ASP A 93 -13.26 -9.62 13.31
CA ASP A 93 -13.92 -10.92 13.10
C ASP A 93 -13.92 -11.31 11.61
N GLU A 94 -13.72 -10.33 10.71
CA GLU A 94 -13.72 -10.52 9.26
C GLU A 94 -12.39 -10.14 8.66
N ALA A 95 -11.98 -10.85 7.59
CA ALA A 95 -10.86 -10.47 6.73
C ALA A 95 -11.35 -9.57 5.59
N THR A 96 -10.56 -8.59 5.21
CA THR A 96 -10.75 -7.95 3.90
C THR A 96 -10.42 -8.99 2.82
N THR A 97 -11.47 -9.44 2.13
CA THR A 97 -11.41 -10.57 1.21
C THR A 97 -11.80 -10.15 -0.20
N PHE A 98 -10.88 -10.33 -1.13
CA PHE A 98 -11.12 -10.06 -2.55
C PHE A 98 -11.17 -11.34 -3.36
N GLU A 99 -12.01 -11.32 -4.41
CA GLU A 99 -12.04 -12.29 -5.49
C GLU A 99 -11.87 -11.57 -6.82
N ASN A 100 -10.98 -12.06 -7.67
CA ASN A 100 -10.78 -11.53 -9.01
C ASN A 100 -11.22 -12.58 -10.03
N ILE A 101 -12.25 -12.26 -10.80
CA ILE A 101 -12.77 -13.11 -11.87
C ILE A 101 -12.34 -12.52 -13.21
N TYR A 102 -11.58 -13.29 -13.98
CA TYR A 102 -11.14 -12.89 -15.32
C TYR A 102 -12.10 -13.42 -16.37
N THR A 103 -12.71 -12.52 -17.15
CA THR A 103 -13.66 -12.83 -18.21
C THR A 103 -13.17 -12.30 -19.55
N ALA A 104 -13.85 -12.63 -20.65
CA ALA A 104 -13.55 -12.05 -21.96
C ALA A 104 -13.78 -10.52 -22.02
N GLN A 105 -14.54 -9.97 -21.06
CA GLN A 105 -14.84 -8.54 -20.94
C GLN A 105 -13.82 -7.81 -20.02
N GLY A 106 -12.89 -8.53 -19.41
CA GLY A 106 -11.88 -8.01 -18.49
C GLY A 106 -11.97 -8.60 -17.09
N ARG A 107 -11.23 -8.01 -16.16
CA ARG A 107 -11.21 -8.38 -14.75
C ARG A 107 -12.42 -7.78 -14.03
N GLN A 108 -13.19 -8.60 -13.35
CA GLN A 108 -14.20 -8.18 -12.37
C GLN A 108 -13.69 -8.51 -10.97
N GLN A 109 -13.80 -7.57 -10.04
CA GLN A 109 -13.36 -7.74 -8.66
C GLN A 109 -14.56 -7.69 -7.71
N PHE A 110 -14.55 -8.56 -6.70
CA PHE A 110 -15.56 -8.60 -5.64
C PHE A 110 -14.89 -8.42 -4.28
N LEU A 111 -15.55 -7.70 -3.39
CA LEU A 111 -15.22 -7.58 -1.97
C LEU A 111 -16.23 -8.39 -1.16
N HIS A 112 -15.80 -9.50 -0.57
CA HIS A 112 -16.66 -10.41 0.19
C HIS A 112 -16.67 -10.13 1.69
N GLY A 113 -15.69 -9.41 2.21
CA GLY A 113 -15.58 -9.03 3.61
C GLY A 113 -14.64 -7.85 3.78
N ARG A 114 -14.75 -7.15 4.89
CA ARG A 114 -13.92 -6.00 5.24
C ARG A 114 -13.55 -6.03 6.71
N ALA A 115 -12.25 -6.00 7.01
CA ALA A 115 -11.74 -5.92 8.37
C ALA A 115 -12.01 -4.55 9.02
N ALA A 116 -11.71 -4.41 10.30
CA ALA A 116 -11.96 -3.20 11.07
C ALA A 116 -11.14 -1.99 10.53
N PRO A 117 -11.68 -0.76 10.60
CA PRO A 117 -10.99 0.44 10.13
C PRO A 117 -9.72 0.73 10.94
N LEU A 118 -8.76 1.38 10.28
CA LEU A 118 -7.49 1.83 10.86
C LEU A 118 -7.56 3.33 11.14
N THR A 119 -7.24 3.70 12.37
CA THR A 119 -7.22 5.08 12.85
C THR A 119 -5.82 5.44 13.37
N LEU A 120 -5.58 6.67 13.72
CA LEU A 120 -4.30 7.08 14.30
C LEU A 120 -3.99 6.35 15.61
N SER A 121 -4.99 5.94 16.38
CA SER A 121 -4.82 5.14 17.60
C SER A 121 -4.39 3.69 17.33
N SER A 122 -4.56 3.19 16.11
CA SER A 122 -4.08 1.87 15.69
C SER A 122 -2.55 1.81 15.55
N ILE A 123 -1.86 2.96 15.58
CA ILE A 123 -0.44 3.08 15.29
C ILE A 123 0.31 3.26 16.61
N PRO A 124 1.23 2.34 16.97
CA PRO A 124 2.09 2.49 18.14
C PRO A 124 2.82 3.83 18.12
N GLU A 125 2.89 4.50 19.26
CA GLU A 125 3.52 5.82 19.37
C GLU A 125 4.99 5.80 18.89
N ALA A 126 5.73 4.75 19.24
CA ALA A 126 7.12 4.55 18.82
C ALA A 126 7.32 4.42 17.30
N TRP A 127 6.23 4.16 16.54
CA TRP A 127 6.28 3.99 15.08
C TRP A 127 5.90 5.27 14.32
N ARG A 128 5.36 6.27 15.01
CA ARG A 128 4.90 7.52 14.37
C ARG A 128 6.03 8.42 13.84
N ASP A 129 7.26 8.14 14.26
CA ASP A 129 8.46 8.81 13.75
C ASP A 129 9.17 8.02 12.64
N ALA A 130 8.50 7.04 12.01
CA ALA A 130 9.05 6.28 10.89
C ALA A 130 9.45 7.23 9.74
N PRO A 131 10.68 7.14 9.17
CA PRO A 131 11.11 8.04 8.10
C PRO A 131 10.26 7.92 6.83
N ILE A 132 9.80 6.70 6.52
CA ILE A 132 8.95 6.41 5.37
C ILE A 132 7.63 5.83 5.87
N VAL A 133 6.52 6.40 5.44
CA VAL A 133 5.17 5.92 5.73
C VAL A 133 4.41 5.73 4.43
N LEU A 134 4.02 4.49 4.14
CA LEU A 134 3.15 4.15 3.02
C LEU A 134 1.73 3.85 3.50
N LEU A 135 0.78 4.64 3.05
CA LEU A 135 -0.65 4.39 3.21
C LEU A 135 -1.12 3.57 2.00
N GLY A 136 -1.43 2.31 2.24
CA GLY A 136 -1.87 1.36 1.22
C GLY A 136 -3.32 0.90 1.41
N PRO A 137 -4.32 1.81 1.33
CA PRO A 137 -5.71 1.41 1.44
C PRO A 137 -6.11 0.47 0.30
N VAL A 138 -6.92 -0.53 0.61
CA VAL A 138 -7.46 -1.48 -0.37
C VAL A 138 -8.99 -1.49 -0.41
N ALA A 139 -9.65 -1.11 0.71
CA ALA A 139 -11.09 -1.11 0.88
C ALA A 139 -11.58 0.06 1.76
N GLN A 140 -11.07 1.28 1.57
CA GLN A 140 -11.41 2.49 2.31
C GLN A 140 -11.23 2.36 3.84
N GLU A 141 -10.27 1.56 4.27
CA GLU A 141 -10.07 1.22 5.69
C GLU A 141 -9.26 2.25 6.47
N ILE A 142 -8.49 3.11 5.80
CA ILE A 142 -7.64 4.10 6.46
C ILE A 142 -8.44 5.39 6.67
N ASP A 143 -8.62 5.75 7.95
CA ASP A 143 -9.28 7.00 8.33
C ASP A 143 -8.41 8.22 8.00
N ALA A 144 -9.04 9.33 7.61
CA ALA A 144 -8.34 10.56 7.24
C ALA A 144 -7.46 11.14 8.37
N SER A 145 -7.76 10.84 9.64
CA SER A 145 -6.94 11.26 10.79
C SER A 145 -5.52 10.65 10.77
N VAL A 146 -5.34 9.51 10.09
CA VAL A 146 -4.05 8.83 9.98
C VAL A 146 -3.04 9.66 9.19
N VAL A 147 -3.50 10.31 8.11
CA VAL A 147 -2.62 10.97 7.12
C VAL A 147 -1.83 12.13 7.75
N GLY A 148 -2.46 12.89 8.66
CA GLY A 148 -1.82 14.00 9.38
C GLY A 148 -0.95 13.59 10.58
N GLY A 149 -0.85 12.29 10.88
CA GLY A 149 -0.16 11.77 12.05
C GLY A 149 1.37 11.71 11.95
N PHE A 150 1.97 12.13 10.83
CA PHE A 150 3.39 11.93 10.51
C PHE A 150 4.04 13.19 9.92
N PRO A 151 4.17 14.28 10.69
CA PRO A 151 4.59 15.58 10.16
C PRO A 151 6.01 15.60 9.56
N ASP A 152 6.91 14.75 10.07
CA ASP A 152 8.33 14.73 9.70
C ASP A 152 8.71 13.57 8.77
N SER A 153 7.72 12.75 8.34
CA SER A 153 7.92 11.57 7.51
C SER A 153 7.75 11.87 6.02
N LEU A 154 8.37 11.03 5.19
CA LEU A 154 7.99 10.87 3.79
C LEU A 154 6.68 10.07 3.72
N VAL A 155 5.54 10.78 3.84
CA VAL A 155 4.21 10.15 3.77
C VAL A 155 3.80 9.99 2.32
N ALA A 156 3.54 8.77 1.91
CA ALA A 156 3.06 8.45 0.58
C ALA A 156 1.81 7.57 0.61
N ALA A 157 1.07 7.53 -0.49
CA ALA A 157 -0.07 6.63 -0.62
C ALA A 157 -0.12 5.93 -1.99
N THR A 158 -0.61 4.68 -1.97
CA THR A 158 -1.19 4.00 -3.13
C THR A 158 -2.71 4.11 -3.00
N PRO A 159 -3.39 5.05 -3.69
CA PRO A 159 -4.76 5.47 -3.34
C PRO A 159 -5.84 4.49 -3.80
N GLN A 160 -5.49 3.33 -4.34
CA GLN A 160 -6.39 2.39 -4.99
C GLN A 160 -7.64 2.08 -4.16
N GLY A 161 -7.50 1.81 -2.85
CA GLY A 161 -8.65 1.52 -2.00
C GLY A 161 -9.55 2.73 -1.73
N TRP A 162 -9.03 3.94 -1.82
CA TRP A 162 -9.85 5.17 -1.73
C TRP A 162 -10.57 5.50 -3.02
N LEU A 163 -10.13 4.91 -4.15
CA LEU A 163 -10.70 5.10 -5.48
C LEU A 163 -11.70 3.99 -5.86
N ARG A 164 -12.17 3.22 -4.89
CA ARG A 164 -13.09 2.11 -5.07
C ARG A 164 -14.36 2.30 -4.25
N GLN A 165 -15.45 1.79 -4.80
CA GLN A 165 -16.71 1.55 -4.11
C GLN A 165 -17.22 0.17 -4.49
N TRP A 166 -18.16 -0.35 -3.72
CA TRP A 166 -18.80 -1.65 -3.99
C TRP A 166 -20.28 -1.57 -3.68
N ASP A 167 -21.04 -2.39 -4.39
CA ASP A 167 -22.49 -2.52 -4.18
C ASP A 167 -22.83 -3.59 -3.12
N ALA A 168 -24.12 -3.89 -2.97
CA ALA A 168 -24.60 -4.89 -2.01
C ALA A 168 -24.17 -6.33 -2.34
N ASP A 169 -23.81 -6.61 -3.60
CA ASP A 169 -23.31 -7.90 -4.07
C ASP A 169 -21.77 -7.95 -4.00
N GLY A 170 -21.13 -6.87 -3.53
CA GLY A 170 -19.69 -6.76 -3.38
C GLY A 170 -18.95 -6.40 -4.68
N VAL A 171 -19.64 -6.08 -5.77
CA VAL A 171 -19.00 -5.72 -7.04
C VAL A 171 -18.24 -4.41 -6.89
N VAL A 172 -16.91 -4.48 -7.06
CA VAL A 172 -16.03 -3.32 -6.93
C VAL A 172 -16.04 -2.50 -8.22
N THR A 173 -16.26 -1.20 -8.08
CA THR A 173 -16.22 -0.23 -9.18
C THR A 173 -15.37 0.99 -8.82
N PRO A 174 -14.82 1.72 -9.80
CA PRO A 174 -14.12 2.96 -9.55
C PRO A 174 -15.02 4.01 -8.86
N SER A 175 -14.42 4.83 -8.01
CA SER A 175 -15.08 5.96 -7.33
C SER A 175 -14.12 7.14 -7.28
N PRO A 176 -14.60 8.38 -7.41
CA PRO A 176 -13.76 9.56 -7.18
C PRO A 176 -13.21 9.58 -5.74
N LEU A 177 -12.04 10.18 -5.54
CA LEU A 177 -11.47 10.43 -4.23
C LEU A 177 -12.29 11.49 -3.48
N THR A 178 -13.20 11.07 -2.63
CA THR A 178 -14.18 11.96 -1.95
C THR A 178 -13.55 12.85 -0.88
N SER A 179 -12.39 12.45 -0.33
CA SER A 179 -11.69 13.18 0.75
C SER A 179 -10.37 13.81 0.27
N ALA A 180 -10.25 14.10 -1.03
CA ALA A 180 -9.01 14.64 -1.63
C ALA A 180 -8.46 15.87 -0.90
N GLU A 181 -9.32 16.81 -0.53
CA GLU A 181 -8.94 18.06 0.14
C GLU A 181 -8.34 17.82 1.56
N MET A 182 -8.74 16.73 2.22
CA MET A 182 -8.22 16.35 3.53
C MET A 182 -6.97 15.46 3.43
N LEU A 183 -6.84 14.66 2.39
CA LEU A 183 -5.78 13.66 2.27
C LEU A 183 -4.55 14.23 1.55
N LEU A 184 -4.74 14.81 0.37
CA LEU A 184 -3.64 15.17 -0.54
C LEU A 184 -2.64 16.19 0.05
N PRO A 185 -3.04 17.21 0.84
CA PRO A 185 -2.08 18.18 1.40
C PRO A 185 -1.06 17.57 2.38
N HIS A 186 -1.34 16.39 2.92
CA HIS A 186 -0.44 15.71 3.85
C HIS A 186 0.51 14.72 3.16
N LEU A 187 0.28 14.42 1.87
CA LEU A 187 1.12 13.48 1.13
C LEU A 187 2.33 14.19 0.53
N ARG A 188 3.49 13.56 0.63
CA ARG A 188 4.72 13.93 -0.08
C ARG A 188 4.82 13.24 -1.43
N ALA A 189 4.26 12.03 -1.52
CA ALA A 189 4.19 11.30 -2.78
C ALA A 189 2.86 10.54 -2.92
N LEU A 190 2.44 10.34 -4.17
CA LEU A 190 1.30 9.51 -4.55
C LEU A 190 1.76 8.56 -5.65
N ILE A 191 1.44 7.28 -5.54
CA ILE A 191 1.81 6.27 -6.53
C ILE A 191 0.54 5.57 -7.00
N LEU A 192 0.24 5.60 -8.30
CA LEU A 192 -0.99 5.05 -8.85
C LEU A 192 -0.84 4.63 -10.31
N SER A 193 -1.83 3.88 -10.80
CA SER A 193 -2.04 3.60 -12.21
C SER A 193 -3.19 4.46 -12.76
N PRO A 194 -3.18 4.89 -14.02
CA PRO A 194 -4.34 5.51 -14.67
C PRO A 194 -5.59 4.64 -14.61
N GLU A 195 -5.45 3.32 -14.53
CA GLU A 195 -6.55 2.35 -14.41
C GLU A 195 -7.35 2.54 -13.11
N ASP A 196 -6.73 3.03 -12.02
CA ASP A 196 -7.39 3.29 -10.74
C ASP A 196 -8.42 4.43 -10.85
N ILE A 197 -8.23 5.36 -11.80
CA ILE A 197 -9.08 6.55 -12.02
C ILE A 197 -10.00 6.34 -13.22
N GLY A 198 -9.52 5.66 -14.26
CA GLY A 198 -10.23 5.46 -15.52
C GLY A 198 -10.06 6.62 -16.52
N ALA A 199 -11.08 6.87 -17.33
CA ALA A 199 -10.98 7.76 -18.51
C ALA A 199 -10.58 9.23 -18.22
N SER A 200 -10.75 9.70 -16.99
CA SER A 200 -10.39 11.06 -16.57
C SER A 200 -9.01 11.18 -15.93
N ALA A 201 -8.19 10.12 -15.97
CA ALA A 201 -6.94 10.03 -15.23
C ALA A 201 -6.01 11.24 -15.46
N ASP A 202 -5.72 11.61 -16.69
CA ASP A 202 -4.79 12.72 -16.99
C ASP A 202 -5.26 14.05 -16.38
N THR A 203 -6.56 14.33 -16.39
CA THR A 203 -7.13 15.55 -15.81
C THR A 203 -7.01 15.51 -14.28
N VAL A 204 -7.43 14.42 -13.66
CA VAL A 204 -7.45 14.25 -12.20
C VAL A 204 -6.04 14.27 -11.64
N ILE A 205 -5.10 13.53 -12.26
CA ILE A 205 -3.69 13.50 -11.84
C ILE A 205 -3.07 14.91 -11.97
N GLY A 206 -3.35 15.63 -13.06
CA GLY A 206 -2.89 17.00 -13.25
C GLY A 206 -3.43 17.99 -12.20
N GLU A 207 -4.65 17.78 -11.70
CA GLU A 207 -5.20 18.56 -10.59
C GLU A 207 -4.50 18.21 -9.27
N TRP A 208 -4.29 16.94 -8.98
CA TRP A 208 -3.60 16.49 -7.77
C TRP A 208 -2.13 16.91 -7.72
N ALA A 209 -1.45 16.95 -8.87
CA ALA A 209 -0.06 17.38 -8.98
C ALA A 209 0.17 18.89 -8.62
N ARG A 210 -0.90 19.66 -8.45
CA ARG A 210 -0.82 21.03 -7.92
C ARG A 210 -0.74 21.06 -6.39
N VAL A 211 -1.08 19.96 -5.74
CA VAL A 211 -1.15 19.82 -4.28
C VAL A 211 -0.11 18.85 -3.75
N VAL A 212 0.01 17.68 -4.39
CA VAL A 212 0.98 16.64 -4.03
C VAL A 212 2.30 16.94 -4.75
N PRO A 213 3.43 17.11 -4.03
CA PRO A 213 4.72 17.47 -4.63
C PRO A 213 5.21 16.46 -5.66
N LEU A 214 4.93 15.16 -5.46
CA LEU A 214 5.43 14.09 -6.29
C LEU A 214 4.33 13.06 -6.57
N ILE A 215 4.05 12.78 -7.85
CA ILE A 215 3.12 11.71 -8.26
C ILE A 215 3.82 10.80 -9.25
N ALA A 216 4.06 9.54 -8.86
CA ALA A 216 4.55 8.51 -9.76
C ALA A 216 3.37 7.76 -10.38
N VAL A 217 3.33 7.69 -11.71
CA VAL A 217 2.25 7.06 -12.48
C VAL A 217 2.82 5.86 -13.22
N THR A 218 2.37 4.68 -12.85
CA THR A 218 2.80 3.41 -13.46
C THR A 218 2.00 3.13 -14.73
N CYS A 219 2.69 2.66 -15.77
CA CYS A 219 2.15 2.30 -17.09
C CYS A 219 2.40 0.82 -17.42
N SER A 220 2.24 -0.07 -16.44
CA SER A 220 2.47 -1.51 -16.58
C SER A 220 3.86 -1.80 -17.16
N ARG A 221 3.96 -2.65 -18.22
CA ARG A 221 5.22 -3.00 -18.89
C ARG A 221 5.93 -1.83 -19.57
N ASP A 222 5.22 -0.75 -19.85
CA ASP A 222 5.79 0.41 -20.54
C ASP A 222 6.67 1.26 -19.61
N GLY A 223 6.56 1.07 -18.30
CA GLY A 223 7.34 1.76 -17.28
C GLY A 223 6.50 2.75 -16.46
N ALA A 224 7.05 3.92 -16.18
CA ALA A 224 6.38 4.91 -15.35
C ALA A 224 6.85 6.34 -15.68
N TYR A 225 6.07 7.35 -15.32
CA TYR A 225 6.47 8.76 -15.37
C TYR A 225 6.15 9.44 -14.03
N VAL A 226 6.77 10.60 -13.79
CA VAL A 226 6.56 11.36 -12.56
C VAL A 226 6.05 12.76 -12.86
N TRP A 227 5.12 13.24 -12.03
CA TRP A 227 4.84 14.64 -11.85
C TRP A 227 5.64 15.14 -10.65
N GLU A 228 6.45 16.15 -10.86
CA GLU A 228 7.22 16.80 -9.80
C GLU A 228 6.86 18.29 -9.79
N ASN A 229 6.32 18.76 -8.66
CA ASN A 229 5.87 20.16 -8.48
C ASN A 229 4.98 20.68 -9.64
N GLY A 230 4.08 19.85 -10.13
CA GLY A 230 3.15 20.17 -11.20
C GLY A 230 3.69 20.03 -12.63
N ALA A 231 4.95 19.62 -12.80
CA ALA A 231 5.56 19.34 -14.10
C ALA A 231 5.67 17.84 -14.35
N ARG A 232 5.19 17.37 -15.50
CA ARG A 232 5.27 15.96 -15.89
C ARG A 232 6.59 15.67 -16.60
N SER A 233 7.27 14.59 -16.20
CA SER A 233 8.45 14.07 -16.90
C SER A 233 8.08 13.32 -18.19
N ASP A 234 9.09 12.99 -18.98
CA ASP A 234 8.98 11.94 -19.99
C ASP A 234 8.75 10.57 -19.32
N LEU A 235 8.39 9.58 -20.12
CA LEU A 235 8.23 8.20 -19.67
C LEU A 235 9.62 7.57 -19.44
N TYR A 236 9.85 7.07 -18.24
CA TYR A 236 10.96 6.16 -17.93
C TYR A 236 10.54 4.76 -18.36
N ALA A 237 11.24 4.22 -19.35
CA ALA A 237 10.87 2.93 -19.94
C ALA A 237 10.94 1.79 -18.92
N GLY A 238 10.00 0.84 -19.05
CA GLY A 238 10.03 -0.39 -18.27
C GLY A 238 11.19 -1.30 -18.69
N TYR A 239 11.56 -2.21 -17.80
CA TYR A 239 12.61 -3.18 -18.03
C TYR A 239 12.03 -4.51 -18.56
N PRO A 240 12.76 -5.23 -19.42
CA PRO A 240 12.33 -6.53 -19.93
C PRO A 240 12.16 -7.54 -18.79
N ALA A 241 11.02 -8.22 -18.76
CA ALA A 241 10.68 -9.26 -17.79
C ALA A 241 9.88 -10.39 -18.43
N HIS A 242 10.04 -11.59 -17.90
CA HIS A 242 9.17 -12.73 -18.21
C HIS A 242 8.05 -12.81 -17.18
N GLU A 243 6.90 -12.23 -17.51
CA GLU A 243 5.75 -12.14 -16.59
C GLU A 243 5.19 -13.53 -16.26
N VAL A 244 5.21 -13.88 -14.98
CA VAL A 244 4.63 -15.08 -14.36
C VAL A 244 3.41 -14.71 -13.51
N ASP A 245 3.58 -13.74 -12.59
CA ASP A 245 2.49 -13.23 -11.74
C ASP A 245 2.65 -11.71 -11.54
N PRO A 246 1.80 -10.87 -12.14
CA PRO A 246 1.87 -9.42 -11.99
C PRO A 246 1.25 -8.90 -10.67
N THR A 247 0.73 -9.79 -9.82
CA THR A 247 0.06 -9.41 -8.58
C THR A 247 1.03 -8.68 -7.63
N GLY A 248 0.62 -7.50 -7.17
CA GLY A 248 1.42 -6.70 -6.25
C GLY A 248 2.57 -5.90 -6.90
N ALA A 249 2.77 -5.99 -8.23
CA ALA A 249 3.85 -5.27 -8.92
C ALA A 249 3.78 -3.74 -8.70
N GLY A 250 2.58 -3.16 -8.64
CA GLY A 250 2.38 -1.75 -8.30
C GLY A 250 2.79 -1.41 -6.88
N ASP A 251 2.54 -2.29 -5.92
CA ASP A 251 2.92 -2.09 -4.52
C ASP A 251 4.42 -2.28 -4.32
N VAL A 252 5.01 -3.24 -5.05
CA VAL A 252 6.47 -3.43 -5.12
C VAL A 252 7.14 -2.19 -5.70
N PHE A 253 6.61 -1.67 -6.82
CA PHE A 253 7.08 -0.41 -7.41
C PHE A 253 7.00 0.74 -6.40
N ALA A 254 5.86 0.90 -5.73
CA ALA A 254 5.66 1.98 -4.76
C ALA A 254 6.67 1.92 -3.60
N ALA A 255 6.89 0.75 -3.03
CA ALA A 255 7.86 0.57 -1.96
C ALA A 255 9.29 0.82 -2.43
N ALA A 256 9.69 0.28 -3.59
CA ALA A 256 11.02 0.49 -4.16
C ALA A 256 11.27 1.98 -4.48
N PHE A 257 10.26 2.65 -5.07
CA PHE A 257 10.31 4.09 -5.34
C PHE A 257 10.55 4.90 -4.06
N LEU A 258 9.81 4.63 -2.99
CA LEU A 258 9.95 5.34 -1.72
C LEU A 258 11.29 5.06 -1.04
N CYS A 259 11.76 3.81 -1.07
CA CYS A 259 13.06 3.44 -0.52
C CYS A 259 14.20 4.19 -1.21
N GLU A 260 14.20 4.26 -2.54
CA GLU A 260 15.24 4.94 -3.31
C GLU A 260 15.10 6.47 -3.21
N LEU A 261 13.87 7.00 -3.26
CA LEU A 261 13.60 8.42 -3.07
C LEU A 261 14.09 8.92 -1.71
N HIS A 262 13.82 8.16 -0.64
CA HIS A 262 14.29 8.51 0.70
C HIS A 262 15.82 8.50 0.79
N ALA A 263 16.47 7.54 0.14
CA ALA A 263 17.93 7.39 0.17
C ALA A 263 18.66 8.47 -0.64
N THR A 264 18.07 8.92 -1.75
CA THR A 264 18.77 9.78 -2.73
C THR A 264 18.19 11.19 -2.84
N GLY A 265 16.92 11.38 -2.53
CA GLY A 265 16.18 12.61 -2.80
C GLY A 265 15.92 12.87 -4.30
N ASP A 266 16.22 11.91 -5.18
CA ASP A 266 16.16 12.03 -6.63
C ASP A 266 15.00 11.19 -7.19
N ALA A 267 13.98 11.86 -7.72
CA ALA A 267 12.78 11.20 -8.25
C ALA A 267 13.08 10.43 -9.55
N ALA A 268 14.01 10.90 -10.38
CA ALA A 268 14.39 10.23 -11.62
C ALA A 268 15.11 8.90 -11.33
N ARG A 269 16.01 8.90 -10.36
CA ARG A 269 16.67 7.69 -9.86
C ARG A 269 15.67 6.73 -9.22
N ALA A 270 14.76 7.26 -8.40
CA ALA A 270 13.78 6.46 -7.70
C ALA A 270 12.82 5.74 -8.65
N ILE A 271 12.36 6.41 -9.71
CA ILE A 271 11.44 5.80 -10.69
C ILE A 271 12.12 4.74 -11.54
N ASP A 272 13.39 4.99 -11.95
CA ASP A 272 14.17 4.02 -12.72
C ASP A 272 14.44 2.75 -11.89
N PHE A 273 14.91 2.91 -10.66
CA PHE A 273 15.11 1.80 -9.74
C PHE A 273 13.82 1.03 -9.45
N ALA A 274 12.68 1.72 -9.25
CA ALA A 274 11.40 1.08 -9.03
C ALA A 274 10.94 0.26 -10.25
N ASN A 275 11.17 0.75 -11.48
CA ASN A 275 10.91 -0.02 -12.70
C ASN A 275 11.74 -1.31 -12.75
N GLN A 276 13.01 -1.27 -12.34
CA GLN A 276 13.89 -2.46 -12.28
C GLN A 276 13.37 -3.48 -11.26
N VAL A 277 13.03 -3.03 -10.06
CA VAL A 277 12.52 -3.90 -8.98
C VAL A 277 11.18 -4.53 -9.38
N ALA A 278 10.25 -3.74 -9.93
CA ALA A 278 8.96 -4.23 -10.40
C ALA A 278 9.10 -5.25 -11.54
N ALA A 279 10.02 -5.03 -12.49
CA ALA A 279 10.30 -5.97 -13.57
C ALA A 279 10.82 -7.33 -13.06
N CYS A 280 11.63 -7.34 -11.98
CA CYS A 280 12.01 -8.59 -11.33
C CYS A 280 10.81 -9.27 -10.64
N SER A 281 9.99 -8.50 -9.93
CA SER A 281 8.94 -9.04 -9.07
C SER A 281 7.90 -9.86 -9.84
N VAL A 282 7.60 -9.49 -11.06
CA VAL A 282 6.60 -10.21 -11.89
C VAL A 282 7.09 -11.55 -12.42
N GLU A 283 8.37 -11.90 -12.27
CA GLU A 283 8.96 -13.16 -12.72
C GLU A 283 8.82 -14.32 -11.71
N GLY A 284 8.24 -14.05 -10.52
CA GLY A 284 7.93 -15.03 -9.49
C GLY A 284 6.47 -14.98 -9.07
N ILE A 285 6.03 -15.98 -8.31
CA ILE A 285 4.66 -16.03 -7.77
C ILE A 285 4.63 -15.25 -6.45
N GLY A 286 3.70 -14.32 -6.31
CA GLY A 286 3.55 -13.52 -5.09
C GLY A 286 4.83 -12.73 -4.77
N GLY A 287 5.35 -12.88 -3.53
CA GLY A 287 6.57 -12.18 -3.08
C GLY A 287 7.90 -12.82 -3.50
N GLU A 288 7.90 -14.00 -4.13
CA GLU A 288 9.12 -14.75 -4.45
C GLU A 288 10.02 -14.02 -5.47
N GLY A 289 9.39 -13.29 -6.40
CA GLY A 289 10.10 -12.53 -7.45
C GLY A 289 10.72 -11.21 -6.96
N ILE A 290 10.42 -10.75 -5.73
CA ILE A 290 10.93 -9.47 -5.22
C ILE A 290 12.46 -9.57 -5.02
N PRO A 291 13.27 -8.74 -5.72
CA PRO A 291 14.73 -8.83 -5.68
C PRO A 291 15.32 -8.14 -4.45
N THR A 292 16.59 -8.45 -4.14
CA THR A 292 17.43 -7.58 -3.30
C THR A 292 18.10 -6.50 -4.14
N ARG A 293 18.71 -5.50 -3.50
CA ARG A 293 19.51 -4.47 -4.21
C ARG A 293 20.66 -5.08 -5.02
N GLU A 294 21.32 -6.10 -4.47
CA GLU A 294 22.41 -6.79 -5.14
C GLU A 294 21.94 -7.54 -6.40
N MET A 295 20.75 -8.14 -6.36
CA MET A 295 20.15 -8.82 -7.52
C MET A 295 19.82 -7.82 -8.64
N VAL A 296 19.25 -6.65 -8.29
CA VAL A 296 18.98 -5.56 -9.24
C VAL A 296 20.27 -5.08 -9.87
N ALA A 297 21.29 -4.77 -9.05
CA ALA A 297 22.58 -4.31 -9.52
C ALA A 297 23.31 -5.35 -10.40
N ALA A 298 23.21 -6.63 -10.07
CA ALA A 298 23.79 -7.71 -10.87
C ALA A 298 23.12 -7.86 -12.24
N ARG A 299 21.82 -7.55 -12.33
CA ARG A 299 21.05 -7.71 -13.58
C ARG A 299 21.21 -6.51 -14.53
N TRP A 300 21.23 -5.28 -14.03
CA TRP A 300 21.20 -4.07 -14.86
C TRP A 300 22.36 -3.10 -14.60
N GLY A 301 23.28 -3.43 -13.71
CA GLY A 301 24.37 -2.56 -13.28
C GLY A 301 23.92 -1.62 -12.14
N VAL A 302 24.92 -1.05 -11.47
CA VAL A 302 24.67 0.02 -10.50
C VAL A 302 24.48 1.30 -11.31
N ALA A 303 23.37 1.98 -11.17
CA ALA A 303 23.27 3.35 -11.64
C ALA A 303 24.21 4.21 -10.78
N ASP A 304 25.28 4.70 -11.39
CA ASP A 304 26.24 5.62 -10.76
C ASP A 304 25.59 6.94 -10.37
#